data_7756c661713c7ddc6dddd9788312781c
#
_entry.id   7756c661713c7ddc6dddd9788312781c
#
_cell.length_a   1.000
_cell.length_b   1.000
_cell.length_c   1.000
_cell.angle_alpha   90.00
_cell.angle_beta   90.00
_cell.angle_gamma   90.00
#
_symmetry.space_group_name_H-M   'P 1'
#
loop_
_entity.id
_entity.type
_entity.pdbx_description
1 polymer ?
#
loop_
_entity_poly.entity_id
_entity_poly.type
_entity_poly.pdbx_seq_one_letter_code
_entity_poly.pdbx_strand_id
1 'polypeptide(L)'
;MSLESFIYAYIIREEVFADQAMIFEEGKYGDWVYIVMEGQVKIKKRTPQGMLTINTLGEGAVLGELPFLKRTRRTASVVADGRVKLGLLDKGRLEKEYEALSPEMKSIITTTVLRLEEATKKASVLAASQLAGGRSS
;
A
#
# COMPACT_ATOMS: atom_id res chain seq x y z
N MET A 1 20.66 -8.99 -9.29
CA MET A 1 20.08 -7.97 -8.40
C MET A 1 18.57 -8.10 -8.41
N SER A 2 17.95 -8.21 -7.26
CA SER A 2 16.50 -8.32 -7.16
C SER A 2 15.81 -7.00 -7.45
N LEU A 3 14.53 -7.02 -7.81
CA LEU A 3 13.73 -5.81 -7.99
C LEU A 3 13.73 -4.95 -6.72
N GLU A 4 13.69 -5.58 -5.56
CA GLU A 4 13.75 -4.93 -4.26
C GLU A 4 15.01 -4.07 -4.07
N SER A 5 16.15 -4.54 -4.56
CA SER A 5 17.41 -3.77 -4.47
C SER A 5 17.35 -2.46 -5.24
N PHE A 6 16.61 -2.41 -6.35
CA PHE A 6 16.46 -1.18 -7.13
C PHE A 6 15.60 -0.16 -6.38
N ILE A 7 14.51 -0.59 -5.76
CA ILE A 7 13.61 0.34 -5.06
C ILE A 7 14.26 0.95 -3.82
N TYR A 8 15.16 0.22 -3.14
CA TYR A 8 15.90 0.75 -2.00
C TYR A 8 16.75 1.98 -2.35
N ALA A 9 17.18 2.11 -3.61
CA ALA A 9 17.93 3.28 -4.06
C ALA A 9 17.12 4.57 -4.02
N TYR A 10 15.78 4.49 -3.93
CA TYR A 10 14.89 5.64 -3.86
C TYR A 10 14.52 6.04 -2.44
N ILE A 11 15.05 5.36 -1.42
CA ILE A 11 14.77 5.68 -0.02
C ILE A 11 15.55 6.93 0.38
N ILE A 12 14.82 7.96 0.84
CA ILE A 12 15.42 9.21 1.31
C ILE A 12 15.46 9.31 2.83
N ARG A 13 14.65 8.49 3.52
CA ARG A 13 14.59 8.52 4.99
C ARG A 13 14.02 7.21 5.50
N GLU A 14 14.51 6.76 6.66
CA GLU A 14 13.96 5.63 7.38
C GLU A 14 13.11 6.13 8.54
N GLU A 15 11.96 5.49 8.77
CA GLU A 15 11.07 5.80 9.88
C GLU A 15 10.69 4.51 10.59
N VAL A 16 10.65 4.56 11.93
CA VAL A 16 10.28 3.41 12.76
C VAL A 16 8.93 3.68 13.39
N PHE A 17 8.05 2.71 13.31
CA PHE A 17 6.71 2.76 13.90
C PHE A 17 6.59 1.69 14.99
N ALA A 18 6.00 2.05 16.10
CA ALA A 18 5.71 1.12 17.19
C ALA A 18 4.54 0.20 16.82
N ASP A 19 4.44 -0.91 17.54
CA ASP A 19 3.30 -1.82 17.38
C ASP A 19 1.96 -1.07 17.46
N GLN A 20 1.04 -1.39 16.57
CA GLN A 20 -0.30 -0.80 16.47
C GLN A 20 -0.34 0.65 15.99
N ALA A 21 0.79 1.26 15.65
CA ALA A 21 0.80 2.63 15.11
C ALA A 21 0.07 2.67 13.76
N MET A 22 -0.77 3.69 13.59
CA MET A 22 -1.48 3.94 12.32
C MET A 22 -0.52 4.62 11.35
N ILE A 23 -0.20 3.94 10.25
CA ILE A 23 0.69 4.46 9.21
C ILE A 23 -0.12 5.25 8.18
N PHE A 24 -1.20 4.65 7.69
CA PHE A 24 -2.19 5.30 6.82
C PHE A 24 -3.58 5.04 7.36
N GLU A 25 -4.47 6.02 7.20
CA GLU A 25 -5.86 5.91 7.64
C GLU A 25 -6.81 5.87 6.43
N GLU A 26 -7.73 4.91 6.45
CA GLU A 26 -8.78 4.78 5.42
C GLU A 26 -9.58 6.09 5.30
N GLY A 27 -9.82 6.51 4.06
CA GLY A 27 -10.58 7.72 3.77
C GLY A 27 -9.77 9.01 3.79
N LYS A 28 -8.53 8.99 4.22
CA LYS A 28 -7.65 10.16 4.20
C LYS A 28 -6.86 10.22 2.90
N TYR A 29 -6.48 11.42 2.51
CA TYR A 29 -5.54 11.64 1.41
C TYR A 29 -4.11 11.66 1.95
N GLY A 30 -3.16 11.26 1.10
CA GLY A 30 -1.77 11.33 1.48
C GLY A 30 -0.86 11.21 0.27
N ASP A 31 0.36 11.75 0.41
CA ASP A 31 1.36 11.77 -0.66
C ASP A 31 2.55 10.87 -0.38
N TRP A 32 2.56 10.21 0.77
CA TRP A 32 3.70 9.41 1.20
C TRP A 32 3.68 8.03 0.57
N VAL A 33 4.84 7.59 0.08
CA VAL A 33 5.04 6.23 -0.41
C VAL A 33 6.17 5.61 0.39
N TYR A 34 5.90 4.45 0.98
CA TYR A 34 6.87 3.73 1.81
C TYR A 34 7.14 2.35 1.27
N ILE A 35 8.33 1.83 1.58
CA ILE A 35 8.63 0.41 1.44
C ILE A 35 8.88 -0.18 2.83
N VAL A 36 8.37 -1.36 3.08
CA VAL A 36 8.62 -2.08 4.33
C VAL A 36 10.04 -2.62 4.31
N MET A 37 10.89 -2.13 5.20
CA MET A 37 12.29 -2.56 5.32
C MET A 37 12.46 -3.69 6.33
N GLU A 38 11.78 -3.60 7.46
CA GLU A 38 11.80 -4.61 8.51
C GLU A 38 10.44 -4.71 9.17
N GLY A 39 10.03 -5.92 9.53
CA GLY A 39 8.76 -6.18 10.18
C GLY A 39 7.61 -6.36 9.20
N GLN A 40 6.41 -6.12 9.67
CA GLN A 40 5.20 -6.29 8.87
C GLN A 40 4.10 -5.33 9.27
N VAL A 41 3.16 -5.13 8.35
CA VAL A 41 2.01 -4.26 8.54
C VAL A 41 0.73 -5.01 8.24
N LYS A 42 -0.37 -4.61 8.89
CA LYS A 42 -1.71 -5.12 8.63
C LYS A 42 -2.49 -4.10 7.81
N ILE A 43 -3.12 -4.58 6.76
CA ILE A 43 -4.07 -3.80 5.97
C ILE A 43 -5.45 -4.04 6.56
N LYS A 44 -6.10 -2.98 7.03
CA LYS A 44 -7.40 -3.07 7.69
C LYS A 44 -8.45 -2.27 6.94
N LYS A 45 -9.65 -2.82 6.88
CA LYS A 45 -10.79 -2.21 6.23
C LYS A 45 -11.93 -2.07 7.22
N ARG A 46 -12.59 -0.92 7.21
CA ARG A 46 -13.78 -0.69 8.03
C ARG A 46 -14.97 -1.46 7.44
N THR A 47 -15.65 -2.20 8.27
CA THR A 47 -16.85 -2.96 7.88
C THR A 47 -17.96 -2.68 8.87
N PRO A 48 -19.22 -3.06 8.57
CA PRO A 48 -20.31 -2.94 9.55
C PRO A 48 -20.07 -3.68 10.86
N GLN A 49 -19.20 -4.70 10.86
CA GLN A 49 -18.82 -5.47 12.03
C GLN A 49 -17.57 -4.95 12.73
N GLY A 50 -17.01 -3.80 12.28
CA GLY A 50 -15.80 -3.20 12.80
C GLY A 50 -14.63 -3.29 11.84
N MET A 51 -13.43 -3.06 12.35
CA MET A 51 -12.20 -3.11 11.54
C MET A 51 -11.80 -4.55 11.27
N LEU A 52 -11.61 -4.87 9.99
CA LEU A 52 -11.22 -6.21 9.55
C LEU A 52 -9.83 -6.18 8.94
N THR A 53 -8.94 -7.05 9.39
CA THR A 53 -7.65 -7.26 8.74
C THR A 53 -7.86 -8.07 7.47
N ILE A 54 -7.58 -7.45 6.32
CA ILE A 54 -7.77 -8.09 5.01
C ILE A 54 -6.48 -8.64 4.44
N ASN A 55 -5.34 -8.18 4.93
CA ASN A 55 -4.04 -8.66 4.47
C ASN A 55 -2.95 -8.29 5.48
N THR A 56 -1.84 -9.00 5.40
CA THR A 56 -0.61 -8.68 6.14
C THR A 56 0.52 -8.63 5.12
N LEU A 57 1.30 -7.57 5.14
CA LEU A 57 2.39 -7.35 4.20
C LEU A 57 3.71 -7.25 4.96
N GLY A 58 4.73 -7.91 4.45
CA GLY A 58 6.06 -7.95 5.03
C GLY A 58 7.09 -7.17 4.24
N GLU A 59 8.34 -7.48 4.47
CA GLU A 59 9.48 -6.81 3.85
C GLU A 59 9.38 -6.79 2.32
N GLY A 60 9.71 -5.64 1.74
CA GLY A 60 9.64 -5.42 0.30
C GLY A 60 8.30 -4.87 -0.19
N ALA A 61 7.26 -4.88 0.63
CA ALA A 61 5.95 -4.34 0.24
C ALA A 61 6.01 -2.82 0.11
N VAL A 62 5.36 -2.29 -0.92
CA VAL A 62 5.23 -0.85 -1.15
C VAL A 62 3.87 -0.39 -0.63
N LEU A 63 3.88 0.64 0.20
CA LEU A 63 2.70 1.20 0.84
C LEU A 63 2.47 2.63 0.34
N GLY A 64 1.22 2.97 0.07
CA GLY A 64 0.85 4.31 -0.34
C GLY A 64 0.49 4.40 -1.80
N GLU A 65 0.28 5.64 -2.28
CA GLU A 65 -0.09 5.91 -3.66
C GLU A 65 1.15 6.11 -4.53
N LEU A 66 1.15 5.47 -5.68
CA LEU A 66 2.21 5.70 -6.66
C LEU A 66 2.04 7.09 -7.28
N PRO A 67 3.15 7.82 -7.52
CA PRO A 67 3.09 9.23 -7.92
C PRO A 67 2.45 9.49 -9.27
N PHE A 68 2.36 8.49 -10.12
CA PHE A 68 1.79 8.62 -11.46
C PHE A 68 0.31 8.22 -11.54
N LEU A 69 -0.31 7.89 -10.40
CA LEU A 69 -1.74 7.61 -10.32
C LEU A 69 -2.49 8.84 -9.84
N LYS A 70 -3.77 8.93 -10.19
CA LYS A 70 -4.64 9.97 -9.66
C LYS A 70 -4.73 9.86 -8.15
N ARG A 71 -4.75 11.02 -7.46
CA ARG A 71 -5.02 11.05 -6.02
C ARG A 71 -6.41 10.51 -5.75
N THR A 72 -6.46 9.47 -4.96
CA THR A 72 -7.69 8.90 -4.45
C THR A 72 -7.61 8.80 -2.94
N ARG A 73 -8.73 8.73 -2.28
CA ARG A 73 -8.74 8.47 -0.84
C ARG A 73 -8.18 7.09 -0.57
N ARG A 74 -7.48 6.95 0.52
CA ARG A 74 -6.97 5.66 0.98
C ARG A 74 -8.14 4.69 1.13
N THR A 75 -8.06 3.55 0.46
CA THR A 75 -9.14 2.54 0.47
C THR A 75 -9.07 1.60 1.66
N ALA A 76 -7.98 1.64 2.41
CA ALA A 76 -7.79 0.85 3.62
C ALA A 76 -6.81 1.54 4.55
N SER A 77 -6.86 1.19 5.82
CA SER A 77 -5.88 1.63 6.81
C SER A 77 -4.70 0.68 6.85
N VAL A 78 -3.52 1.19 7.17
CA VAL A 78 -2.29 0.41 7.34
C VAL A 78 -1.77 0.63 8.75
N VAL A 79 -1.63 -0.45 9.49
CA VAL A 79 -1.25 -0.44 10.91
C VAL A 79 -0.01 -1.30 11.10
N ALA A 80 0.93 -0.84 11.92
CA ALA A 80 2.11 -1.62 12.26
C ALA A 80 1.70 -2.87 13.05
N ASP A 81 2.22 -4.03 12.64
CA ASP A 81 2.06 -5.29 13.35
C ASP A 81 3.39 -5.65 13.98
N GLY A 82 3.56 -5.30 15.24
CA GLY A 82 4.86 -5.23 15.89
C GLY A 82 5.60 -3.98 15.47
N ARG A 83 6.85 -3.86 15.88
CA ARG A 83 7.72 -2.77 15.46
C ARG A 83 8.03 -2.92 13.97
N VAL A 84 7.89 -1.85 13.21
CA VAL A 84 8.15 -1.85 11.76
C VAL A 84 9.07 -0.71 11.39
N LYS A 85 9.98 -0.96 10.47
CA LYS A 85 10.84 0.06 9.88
C LYS A 85 10.43 0.26 8.43
N LEU A 86 10.10 1.49 8.07
CA LEU A 86 9.69 1.86 6.72
C LEU A 86 10.72 2.80 6.11
N GLY A 87 10.94 2.65 4.80
CA GLY A 87 11.71 3.59 4.00
C GLY A 87 10.79 4.53 3.24
N LEU A 88 10.95 5.83 3.45
CA LEU A 88 10.23 6.83 2.67
C LEU A 88 10.86 6.96 1.30
N LEU A 89 10.07 6.73 0.25
CA LEU A 89 10.55 6.80 -1.12
C LEU A 89 10.53 8.23 -1.65
N ASP A 90 11.50 8.53 -2.52
CA ASP A 90 11.60 9.80 -3.21
C ASP A 90 10.54 9.89 -4.32
N LYS A 91 9.38 10.40 -3.96
CA LYS A 91 8.23 10.54 -4.87
C LYS A 91 8.57 11.41 -6.09
N GLY A 92 9.27 12.52 -5.88
CA GLY A 92 9.63 13.42 -6.97
C GLY A 92 10.53 12.75 -8.00
N ARG A 93 11.49 11.96 -7.54
CA ARG A 93 12.37 11.20 -8.44
C ARG A 93 11.59 10.12 -9.20
N LEU A 94 10.68 9.43 -8.52
CA LEU A 94 9.82 8.44 -9.17
C LEU A 94 8.94 9.07 -10.25
N GLU A 95 8.38 10.24 -9.97
CA GLU A 95 7.58 10.99 -10.95
C GLU A 95 8.39 11.37 -12.18
N LYS A 96 9.60 11.88 -11.98
CA LYS A 96 10.50 12.28 -13.09
C LYS A 96 10.84 11.09 -13.97
N GLU A 97 11.17 9.97 -13.38
CA GLU A 97 11.53 8.77 -14.14
C GLU A 97 10.32 8.20 -14.89
N TYR A 98 9.13 8.25 -14.28
CA TYR A 98 7.89 7.87 -14.95
C TYR A 98 7.62 8.76 -16.16
N GLU A 99 7.74 10.08 -16.01
CA GLU A 99 7.51 11.04 -17.10
C GLU A 99 8.50 10.87 -18.26
N ALA A 100 9.68 10.35 -18.01
CA ALA A 100 10.68 10.07 -19.02
C ALA A 100 10.38 8.80 -19.84
N LEU A 101 9.41 7.98 -19.42
CA LEU A 101 9.03 6.78 -20.14
C LEU A 101 8.24 7.09 -21.42
N SER A 102 8.25 6.15 -22.36
CA SER A 102 7.41 6.26 -23.56
C SER A 102 5.92 6.23 -23.19
N PRO A 103 5.03 6.81 -24.02
CA PRO A 103 3.59 6.71 -23.78
C PRO A 103 3.10 5.26 -23.63
N GLU A 104 3.68 4.34 -24.38
CA GLU A 104 3.34 2.91 -24.33
C GLU A 104 3.70 2.32 -22.96
N MET A 105 4.90 2.61 -22.44
CA MET A 105 5.32 2.13 -21.13
C MET A 105 4.48 2.74 -20.01
N LYS A 106 4.16 4.02 -20.09
CA LYS A 106 3.28 4.68 -19.12
C LYS A 106 1.92 3.98 -19.08
N SER A 107 1.36 3.67 -20.24
CA SER A 107 0.08 2.98 -20.35
C SER A 107 0.12 1.59 -19.73
N ILE A 108 1.18 0.82 -20.00
CA ILE A 108 1.35 -0.52 -19.43
C ILE A 108 1.42 -0.47 -17.91
N ILE A 109 2.24 0.43 -17.36
CA ILE A 109 2.40 0.56 -15.91
C ILE A 109 1.09 0.99 -15.26
N THR A 110 0.45 2.02 -15.78
CA THR A 110 -0.81 2.55 -15.23
C THR A 110 -1.89 1.48 -15.26
N THR A 111 -2.05 0.76 -16.36
CA THR A 111 -3.04 -0.31 -16.49
C THR A 111 -2.79 -1.44 -15.51
N THR A 112 -1.53 -1.85 -15.35
CA THR A 112 -1.15 -2.93 -14.42
C THR A 112 -1.47 -2.54 -12.98
N VAL A 113 -1.11 -1.32 -12.58
CA VAL A 113 -1.38 -0.83 -11.21
C VAL A 113 -2.88 -0.74 -10.95
N LEU A 114 -3.66 -0.22 -11.90
CA LEU A 114 -5.12 -0.14 -11.76
C LEU A 114 -5.75 -1.52 -11.60
N ARG A 115 -5.27 -2.52 -12.34
CA ARG A 115 -5.74 -3.90 -12.19
C ARG A 115 -5.43 -4.48 -10.82
N LEU A 116 -4.25 -4.19 -10.28
CA LEU A 116 -3.89 -4.61 -8.93
C LEU A 116 -4.79 -3.96 -7.87
N GLU A 117 -5.09 -2.67 -8.02
CA GLU A 117 -6.01 -1.98 -7.12
C GLU A 117 -7.41 -2.58 -7.16
N GLU A 118 -7.94 -2.88 -8.33
CA GLU A 118 -9.24 -3.54 -8.48
C GLU A 118 -9.25 -4.91 -7.83
N ALA A 119 -8.21 -5.71 -8.02
CA ALA A 119 -8.09 -7.02 -7.38
C ALA A 119 -8.08 -6.90 -5.86
N THR A 120 -7.40 -5.90 -5.32
CA THR A 120 -7.37 -5.63 -3.88
C THR A 120 -8.75 -5.26 -3.36
N LYS A 121 -9.48 -4.40 -4.07
CA LYS A 121 -10.86 -4.03 -3.71
C LYS A 121 -11.78 -5.25 -3.69
N LYS A 122 -11.71 -6.09 -4.71
CA LYS A 122 -12.51 -7.32 -4.78
C LYS A 122 -12.20 -8.27 -3.63
N ALA A 123 -10.93 -8.44 -3.29
CA ALA A 123 -10.50 -9.25 -2.16
C ALA A 123 -11.06 -8.71 -0.84
N SER A 124 -11.04 -7.38 -0.66
CA SER A 124 -11.60 -6.72 0.53
C SER A 124 -13.10 -6.98 0.68
N VAL A 125 -13.85 -6.84 -0.42
CA VAL A 125 -15.29 -7.08 -0.42
C VAL A 125 -15.59 -8.54 -0.13
N LEU A 126 -14.88 -9.48 -0.70
CA LEU A 126 -15.04 -10.91 -0.47
C LEU A 126 -14.74 -11.28 0.99
N ALA A 127 -13.67 -10.75 1.56
CA ALA A 127 -13.32 -11.01 2.95
C ALA A 127 -14.40 -10.52 3.91
N ALA A 128 -14.92 -9.31 3.70
CA ALA A 128 -16.01 -8.77 4.51
C ALA A 128 -17.29 -9.62 4.37
N SER A 129 -17.62 -10.03 3.14
CA SER A 129 -18.78 -10.85 2.85
C SER A 129 -18.68 -12.23 3.50
N GLN A 130 -17.52 -12.88 3.44
CA GLN A 130 -17.30 -14.18 4.05
C GLN A 130 -17.42 -14.13 5.58
N LEU A 131 -16.91 -13.07 6.21
CA LEU A 131 -17.05 -12.89 7.65
C LEU A 131 -18.51 -12.71 8.06
N ALA A 132 -19.24 -11.88 7.33
CA ALA A 132 -20.68 -11.70 7.60
C ALA A 132 -21.45 -13.00 7.41
N GLY A 133 -21.15 -13.78 6.39
CA GLY A 133 -21.76 -15.08 6.13
C GLY A 133 -21.43 -16.13 7.18
N GLY A 134 -20.19 -16.16 7.66
CA GLY A 134 -19.75 -17.10 8.68
C GLY A 134 -20.42 -16.94 10.03
N ARG A 135 -21.03 -15.81 10.30
CA ARG A 135 -21.75 -15.54 11.56
C ARG A 135 -23.21 -15.92 11.51
N SER A 136 -23.72 -16.26 10.37
CA SER A 136 -25.13 -16.58 10.20
C SER A 136 -25.48 -18.06 10.40
N SER A 137 -24.52 -18.86 10.72
CA SER A 137 -24.71 -20.30 10.98
C SER A 137 -25.02 -20.62 12.42
#